data_6b9e24068a75e38dac50b87446ae7207
#
_entry.id   6b9e24068a75e38dac50b87446ae7207
#
_cell.length_a   1.000
_cell.length_b   1.000
_cell.length_c   1.000
_cell.angle_alpha   90.00
_cell.angle_beta   90.00
_cell.angle_gamma   90.00
#
_symmetry.space_group_name_H-M   'P 1'
#
loop_
_entity.id
_entity.type
_entity.pdbx_description
1 polymer ?
#
loop_
_entity_poly.entity_id
_entity_poly.type
_entity_poly.pdbx_seq_one_letter_code
_entity_poly.pdbx_strand_id
1 'polypeptide(L)' 'MNKIRESMNRFVTCTAYRNDKPVASWAKCVRMDGTHYWKTVEWGELTGPELSPEDLAGVLEVLNGTGCRLDFNNHSAA' A
#
# COMPACT_ATOMS: atom_id res chain seq x y z
N MET A 1 15.10 6.90 -9.84
CA MET A 1 14.65 6.68 -8.46
C MET A 1 13.15 6.41 -8.45
N ASN A 2 12.72 5.39 -7.73
CA ASN A 2 11.34 4.95 -7.76
C ASN A 2 10.52 5.67 -6.69
N LYS A 3 9.65 6.57 -7.12
CA LYS A 3 8.83 7.37 -6.19
C LYS A 3 7.89 6.51 -5.36
N ILE A 4 7.39 5.42 -5.93
CA ILE A 4 6.50 4.51 -5.21
C ILE A 4 7.25 3.87 -4.04
N ARG A 5 8.48 3.37 -4.29
CA ARG A 5 9.27 2.77 -3.23
C ARG A 5 9.63 3.76 -2.14
N GLU A 6 9.96 4.99 -2.52
CA GLU A 6 10.24 6.04 -1.54
C GLU A 6 9.03 6.34 -0.67
N SER A 7 7.85 6.45 -1.28
CA SER A 7 6.61 6.68 -0.53
C SER A 7 6.31 5.52 0.39
N MET A 8 6.51 4.28 -0.07
CA MET A 8 6.30 3.10 0.77
C MET A 8 7.22 3.10 1.99
N ASN A 9 8.44 3.63 1.84
CA ASN A 9 9.36 3.73 2.98
C ASN A 9 8.95 4.82 3.97
N ARG A 10 8.35 5.90 3.48
CA ARG A 10 7.99 7.06 4.31
C ARG A 10 6.63 6.94 4.97
N PHE A 11 5.69 6.26 4.34
CA PHE A 11 4.30 6.22 4.78
C PHE A 11 3.89 4.82 5.18
N VAL A 12 2.83 4.71 5.95
CA VAL A 12 2.37 3.42 6.47
C VAL A 12 1.08 2.92 5.84
N THR A 13 0.42 3.75 5.04
CA THR A 13 -0.77 3.31 4.31
C THR A 13 -0.73 3.82 2.89
N CYS A 14 -1.40 3.09 2.00
CA CYS A 14 -1.54 3.48 0.60
C CYS A 14 -2.94 3.11 0.14
N THR A 15 -3.61 4.05 -0.53
CA THR A 15 -4.92 3.79 -1.15
C THR A 15 -4.83 4.13 -2.61
N ALA A 16 -5.33 3.24 -3.46
CA ALA A 16 -5.41 3.48 -4.90
C ALA A 16 -6.82 3.94 -5.24
N TYR A 17 -6.92 4.98 -6.06
CA TYR A 17 -8.18 5.56 -6.50
C TYR A 17 -8.29 5.49 -8.01
N ARG A 18 -9.49 5.18 -8.48
CA ARG A 18 -9.81 5.28 -9.91
C ARG A 18 -11.10 6.08 -10.03
N ASN A 19 -11.04 7.16 -10.84
CA ASN A 19 -12.18 8.09 -10.99
C ASN A 19 -12.66 8.60 -9.63
N ASP A 20 -11.71 8.96 -8.77
CA ASP A 20 -11.95 9.48 -7.43
C ASP A 20 -12.64 8.52 -6.47
N LYS A 21 -12.66 7.22 -6.81
CA LYS A 21 -13.21 6.19 -5.93
C LYS A 21 -12.09 5.26 -5.47
N PRO A 22 -12.04 4.92 -4.17
CA PRO A 22 -11.04 3.98 -3.69
C PRO A 22 -11.32 2.58 -4.25
N VAL A 23 -10.29 1.95 -4.81
CA VAL A 23 -10.42 0.61 -5.38
C VAL A 23 -9.64 -0.41 -4.58
N ALA A 24 -8.63 0.01 -3.83
CA ALA A 24 -7.86 -0.89 -2.96
C ALA A 24 -7.07 -0.07 -1.96
N SER A 25 -6.78 -0.67 -0.81
CA SER A 25 -6.01 -0.01 0.23
C SER A 25 -5.12 -1.03 0.92
N TRP A 26 -3.95 -0.56 1.41
CA TRP A 26 -2.96 -1.42 2.05
C TRP A 26 -2.38 -0.71 3.26
N ALA A 27 -1.96 -1.49 4.25
CA ALA A 27 -1.28 -0.96 5.43
C ALA A 27 0.02 -1.73 5.66
N LYS A 28 1.04 -0.98 6.10
CA LYS A 28 2.34 -1.54 6.43
C LYS A 28 2.29 -2.17 7.81
N CYS A 29 2.86 -3.35 7.92
CA CYS A 29 3.00 -4.06 9.19
C CYS A 29 4.47 -4.34 9.45
N VAL A 30 4.81 -4.56 10.72
CA VAL A 30 6.19 -4.81 11.14
C VAL A 30 6.23 -6.16 11.86
N ARG A 31 7.15 -7.03 11.46
CA ARG A 31 7.41 -8.27 12.17
C ARG A 31 8.28 -8.03 13.39
N MET A 32 8.34 -9.00 14.26
CA MET A 32 9.15 -8.89 15.47
C MET A 32 10.65 -8.72 15.18
N ASP A 33 11.10 -9.19 14.03
CA ASP A 33 12.50 -9.03 13.61
C ASP A 33 12.78 -7.67 12.95
N GLY A 34 11.77 -6.81 12.86
CA GLY A 34 11.91 -5.48 12.27
C GLY A 34 11.64 -5.40 10.78
N THR A 35 11.41 -6.53 10.11
CA THR A 35 11.09 -6.48 8.68
C THR A 35 9.66 -6.03 8.46
N HIS A 36 9.43 -5.37 7.32
CA HIS A 36 8.13 -4.84 6.97
C HIS A 36 7.44 -5.70 5.93
N TYR A 37 6.12 -5.76 6.03
CA TYR A 37 5.27 -6.35 5.00
C TYR A 37 3.99 -5.53 4.91
N TRP A 38 3.21 -5.75 3.88
CA TRP A 38 1.98 -5.02 3.63
C TRP A 38 0.82 -5.99 3.57
N LYS A 39 -0.33 -5.55 4.03
CA LYS A 39 -1.57 -6.32 3.91
C LYS A 39 -2.66 -5.43 3.34
N THR A 40 -3.58 -6.07 2.62
CA THR A 40 -4.76 -5.39 2.11
C THR A 40 -5.67 -4.99 3.26
N VAL A 41 -6.30 -3.83 3.15
CA VAL A 41 -7.26 -3.34 4.14
C VAL A 41 -8.65 -3.41 3.50
N GLU A 42 -9.58 -4.15 4.13
CA GLU A 42 -10.97 -4.22 3.71
C GLU A 42 -11.84 -4.03 4.93
N TRP A 43 -12.77 -3.07 4.85
CA TRP A 43 -13.70 -2.78 5.94
C TRP A 43 -12.97 -2.49 7.26
N GLY A 44 -11.83 -1.81 7.17
CA GLY A 44 -11.02 -1.46 8.33
C GLY A 44 -10.20 -2.61 8.91
N GLU A 45 -10.18 -3.76 8.27
CA GLU A 45 -9.46 -4.94 8.75
C GLU A 45 -8.35 -5.33 7.77
N LEU A 46 -7.25 -5.85 8.32
CA LEU A 46 -6.18 -6.39 7.51
C LEU A 46 -6.57 -7.77 7.02
N THR A 47 -6.43 -8.00 5.71
CA THR A 47 -6.84 -9.24 5.08
C THR A 47 -5.89 -9.63 3.96
N GLY A 48 -6.03 -10.85 3.46
CA GLY A 48 -5.23 -11.33 2.34
C GLY A 48 -3.82 -11.75 2.74
N PRO A 49 -3.01 -12.10 1.75
CA PRO A 49 -1.65 -12.57 2.01
C PRO A 49 -0.74 -11.42 2.44
N GLU A 50 0.37 -11.77 3.10
CA GLU A 50 1.43 -10.82 3.36
C GLU A 50 2.14 -10.51 2.06
N LEU A 51 2.30 -9.22 1.77
CA LEU A 51 3.00 -8.77 0.57
C LEU A 51 4.32 -8.14 0.98
N SER A 52 5.40 -8.57 0.35
CA SER A 52 6.67 -7.89 0.56
C SER A 52 6.60 -6.47 -0.02
N PRO A 53 7.45 -5.55 0.42
CA PRO A 53 7.49 -4.22 -0.20
C PRO A 53 7.69 -4.29 -1.72
N GLU A 54 8.49 -5.24 -2.19
CA GLU A 54 8.73 -5.41 -3.62
C GLU A 54 7.46 -5.87 -4.36
N ASP A 55 6.74 -6.82 -3.79
CA ASP A 55 5.51 -7.32 -4.39
C ASP A 55 4.46 -6.22 -4.47
N LEU A 56 4.28 -5.47 -3.39
CA LEU A 56 3.31 -4.37 -3.42
C LEU A 56 3.75 -3.27 -4.38
N ALA A 57 5.05 -2.95 -4.43
CA ALA A 57 5.53 -1.94 -5.36
C ALA A 57 5.19 -2.32 -6.80
N GLY A 58 5.32 -3.60 -7.16
CA GLY A 58 4.93 -4.07 -8.49
C GLY A 58 3.44 -3.86 -8.77
N VAL A 59 2.59 -4.18 -7.80
CA VAL A 59 1.14 -3.95 -7.93
C VAL A 59 0.84 -2.47 -8.09
N LEU A 60 1.46 -1.61 -7.27
CA LEU A 60 1.22 -0.18 -7.33
C LEU A 60 1.68 0.43 -8.65
N GLU A 61 2.79 -0.04 -9.19
CA GLU A 61 3.27 0.42 -10.48
C GLU A 61 2.29 0.09 -11.60
N VAL A 62 1.73 -1.11 -11.59
CA VAL A 62 0.71 -1.50 -12.57
C VAL A 62 -0.53 -0.63 -12.43
N LEU A 63 -1.01 -0.45 -11.22
CA LEU A 63 -2.20 0.37 -10.98
C LEU A 63 -1.97 1.82 -11.42
N ASN A 64 -0.82 2.39 -11.07
CA ASN A 64 -0.48 3.75 -11.48
C ASN A 64 -0.39 3.86 -12.99
N GLY A 65 0.17 2.86 -13.66
CA GLY A 65 0.27 2.83 -15.11
C GLY A 65 -1.07 2.68 -15.82
N THR A 66 -2.09 2.17 -15.13
CA THR A 66 -3.45 2.01 -15.70
C THR A 66 -4.40 3.13 -15.28
N GLY A 67 -3.89 4.22 -14.73
CA GLY A 67 -4.67 5.40 -14.46
C GLY A 67 -5.14 5.56 -13.02
N CYS A 68 -4.68 4.71 -12.10
CA CYS A 68 -5.01 4.88 -10.69
C CYS A 68 -4.12 5.93 -10.04
N ARG A 69 -4.71 6.74 -9.18
CA ARG A 69 -3.95 7.67 -8.34
C ARG A 69 -3.61 6.95 -7.04
N LEU A 70 -2.38 7.07 -6.59
CA LEU A 70 -1.92 6.48 -5.34
C LEU A 70 -1.82 7.55 -4.27
N ASP A 71 -2.43 7.30 -3.13
CA ASP A 71 -2.43 8.22 -2.01
C ASP A 71 -1.77 7.53 -0.82
N PHE A 72 -0.63 8.06 -0.39
CA PHE A 72 0.14 7.54 0.74
C PHE A 72 -0.07 8.45 1.95
N ASN A 73 -0.21 7.87 3.13
CA ASN A 73 -0.30 8.66 4.34
C ASN A 73 0.15 7.85 5.57
N ASN A 74 0.19 8.53 6.72
CA ASN A 74 0.62 7.94 7.98
C ASN A 74 -0.54 7.68 8.95
N HIS A 75 -1.76 7.77 8.47
CA HIS A 75 -2.91 7.47 9.32
C HIS A 75 -3.00 5.97 9.56
N SER A 76 -3.38 5.60 10.78
CA SER A 76 -3.65 4.21 11.09
C SER A 76 -4.79 3.68 10.23
N ALA A 77 -4.68 2.41 9.80
CA ALA A 77 -5.75 1.75 9.07
C ALA A 77 -6.93 1.34 9.98
N ALA A 78 -6.72 1.43 11.27
CA ALA A 78 -7.75 1.08 12.25
C ALA A 78 -8.65 2.25 12.57
#